data_739b50c9984fde3a7b9b98646028bb12
#
_entry.id   739b50c9984fde3a7b9b98646028bb12
#
_cell.length_a   1.000
_cell.length_b   1.000
_cell.length_c   1.000
_cell.angle_alpha   90.00
_cell.angle_beta   90.00
_cell.angle_gamma   90.00
#
_symmetry.space_group_name_H-M   'P 1'
#
loop_
_entity.id
_entity.type
_entity.pdbx_description
1 polymer ?
#
loop_
_entity_poly.entity_id
_entity_poly.type
_entity_poly.pdbx_seq_one_letter_code
_entity_poly.pdbx_strand_id
1 'polypeptide(L)'
;PKKNGVLLIGYPRGEFGIGSLLRFPALALEEAGVPFKVFDFNPNSQASQKDHRLDKWLTHLPEYRINIFCIGADQLPLLKKILGKGFFHDRHNILYGAWELSRMPKRLITFLKDMKEIWAMSSFMGQMFRRSTSLPVYDLPLPICSAQLESYSRHKFQIPENDFVFLFMFDFDSHVARKNPEAVIKAFEYAFSKSSQNSVSLVIKSINGDRHLNE
;
A
#
# COMPACT_ATOMS: atom_id res chain seq x y z
N PRO A 1 5.87 23.23 22.45
CA PRO A 1 6.33 23.39 21.06
C PRO A 1 6.38 22.03 20.39
N LYS A 2 5.89 21.93 19.13
CA LYS A 2 5.96 20.71 18.33
C LYS A 2 7.42 20.44 17.94
N LYS A 3 7.85 19.18 18.00
CA LYS A 3 9.21 18.76 17.64
C LYS A 3 9.45 18.80 16.13
N ASN A 4 10.70 18.98 15.74
CA ASN A 4 11.11 18.76 14.35
C ASN A 4 11.10 17.25 14.07
N GLY A 5 10.56 16.85 12.93
CA GLY A 5 10.41 15.47 12.54
C GLY A 5 9.05 15.18 11.89
N VAL A 6 8.78 13.93 11.66
CA VAL A 6 7.64 13.46 10.87
C VAL A 6 6.78 12.47 11.67
N LEU A 7 5.47 12.64 11.63
CA LEU A 7 4.51 11.62 12.04
C LEU A 7 3.94 10.95 10.79
N LEU A 8 4.23 9.67 10.62
CA LEU A 8 3.61 8.84 9.59
C LEU A 8 2.31 8.27 10.13
N ILE A 9 1.21 8.39 9.40
CA ILE A 9 -0.11 7.90 9.80
C ILE A 9 -0.60 6.89 8.76
N GLY A 10 -0.94 5.68 9.18
CA GLY A 10 -1.42 4.62 8.28
C GLY A 10 -1.44 3.25 8.95
N TYR A 11 -1.13 2.21 8.20
CA TYR A 11 -1.23 0.81 8.61
C TYR A 11 0.15 0.15 8.79
N PRO A 12 0.85 0.37 9.89
CA PRO A 12 2.23 -0.11 10.07
C PRO A 12 2.34 -1.65 10.07
N ARG A 13 1.34 -2.32 10.62
CA ARG A 13 1.30 -3.78 10.77
C ARG A 13 0.54 -4.51 9.68
N GLY A 14 -0.22 -3.80 8.85
CA GLY A 14 -1.10 -4.39 7.84
C GLY A 14 -0.34 -5.03 6.69
N GLU A 15 -0.54 -6.33 6.47
CA GLU A 15 0.10 -7.10 5.40
C GLU A 15 -0.67 -6.96 4.06
N PHE A 16 -0.83 -5.74 3.58
CA PHE A 16 -1.46 -5.38 2.30
C PHE A 16 -0.80 -4.15 1.68
N GLY A 17 -1.13 -3.83 0.43
CA GLY A 17 -0.43 -2.80 -0.35
C GLY A 17 -0.35 -1.42 0.32
N ILE A 18 -1.45 -0.95 0.95
CA ILE A 18 -1.47 0.35 1.64
C ILE A 18 -0.57 0.32 2.90
N GLY A 19 -0.40 -0.82 3.55
CA GLY A 19 0.58 -0.95 4.64
C GLY A 19 2.00 -0.65 4.17
N SER A 20 2.37 -1.08 2.97
CA SER A 20 3.67 -0.78 2.35
C SER A 20 3.84 0.70 2.05
N LEU A 21 2.75 1.43 1.77
CA LEU A 21 2.76 2.88 1.56
C LEU A 21 3.27 3.65 2.79
N LEU A 22 3.17 3.08 3.98
CA LEU A 22 3.72 3.63 5.20
C LEU A 22 5.12 3.06 5.51
N ARG A 23 5.27 1.74 5.39
CA ARG A 23 6.51 1.06 5.80
C ARG A 23 7.74 1.49 5.01
N PHE A 24 7.63 1.63 3.69
CA PHE A 24 8.78 2.02 2.88
C PHE A 24 9.25 3.46 3.16
N PRO A 25 8.38 4.48 3.25
CA PRO A 25 8.82 5.81 3.72
C PRO A 25 9.41 5.80 5.13
N ALA A 26 8.88 4.98 6.05
CA ALA A 26 9.44 4.88 7.40
C ALA A 26 10.90 4.37 7.38
N LEU A 27 11.18 3.33 6.60
CA LEU A 27 12.53 2.81 6.43
C LEU A 27 13.46 3.83 5.74
N ALA A 28 12.96 4.56 4.75
CA ALA A 28 13.73 5.62 4.09
C ALA A 28 14.06 6.77 5.04
N LEU A 29 13.13 7.16 5.93
CA LEU A 29 13.37 8.18 6.96
C LEU A 29 14.39 7.70 8.00
N GLU A 30 14.35 6.40 8.38
CA GLU A 30 15.35 5.81 9.27
C GLU A 30 16.75 5.88 8.65
N GLU A 31 16.88 5.45 7.40
CA GLU A 31 18.15 5.48 6.67
C GLU A 31 18.69 6.90 6.50
N ALA A 32 17.80 7.87 6.25
CA ALA A 32 18.16 9.28 6.13
C ALA A 32 18.43 9.98 7.48
N GLY A 33 18.29 9.29 8.61
CA GLY A 33 18.46 9.86 9.95
C GLY A 33 17.42 10.93 10.33
N VAL A 34 16.27 10.96 9.66
CA VAL A 34 15.19 11.90 9.92
C VAL A 34 14.35 11.42 11.09
N PRO A 35 14.18 12.20 12.17
CA PRO A 35 13.34 11.79 13.30
C PRO A 35 11.89 11.58 12.90
N PHE A 36 11.33 10.41 13.21
CA PHE A 36 9.93 10.11 12.95
C PHE A 36 9.30 9.24 14.03
N LYS A 37 7.98 9.24 14.04
CA LYS A 37 7.12 8.29 14.76
C LYS A 37 5.99 7.82 13.84
N VAL A 38 5.33 6.76 14.25
CA VAL A 38 4.26 6.13 13.49
C VAL A 38 2.99 6.10 14.32
N PHE A 39 1.91 6.60 13.75
CA PHE A 39 0.56 6.48 14.30
C PHE A 39 -0.18 5.35 13.58
N ASP A 40 -0.55 4.32 14.36
CA ASP A 40 -1.30 3.20 13.83
C ASP A 40 -2.76 3.61 13.62
N PHE A 41 -3.11 3.84 12.35
CA PHE A 41 -4.48 4.09 11.92
C PHE A 41 -5.09 2.77 11.45
N ASN A 42 -5.58 1.98 12.38
CA ASN A 42 -6.24 0.70 12.09
C ASN A 42 -7.70 0.71 12.54
N PRO A 43 -8.64 1.26 11.72
CA PRO A 43 -10.06 1.26 12.06
C PRO A 43 -10.70 -0.11 11.77
N ASN A 44 -10.32 -1.14 12.52
CA ASN A 44 -10.83 -2.51 12.40
C ASN A 44 -10.53 -3.18 11.05
N SER A 45 -9.31 -3.02 10.53
CA SER A 45 -8.88 -3.74 9.33
C SER A 45 -8.93 -5.25 9.56
N GLN A 46 -9.53 -5.99 8.62
CA GLN A 46 -9.56 -7.46 8.63
C GLN A 46 -8.26 -8.06 8.07
N ALA A 47 -7.40 -7.25 7.47
CA ALA A 47 -6.10 -7.71 6.97
C ALA A 47 -5.20 -8.22 8.11
N SER A 48 -4.36 -9.20 7.81
CA SER A 48 -3.32 -9.69 8.72
C SER A 48 -2.46 -8.55 9.26
N GLN A 49 -2.19 -8.55 10.57
CA GLN A 49 -1.47 -7.51 11.32
C GLN A 49 -0.13 -8.05 11.87
N LYS A 50 0.59 -8.86 11.10
CA LYS A 50 1.80 -9.57 11.57
C LYS A 50 3.11 -8.87 11.27
N ASP A 51 3.10 -7.71 10.63
CA ASP A 51 4.30 -6.94 10.36
C ASP A 51 4.64 -6.04 11.56
N HIS A 52 5.65 -6.44 12.34
CA HIS A 52 6.07 -5.75 13.56
C HIS A 52 7.33 -4.90 13.40
N ARG A 53 7.82 -4.71 12.16
CA ARG A 53 9.08 -3.99 11.90
C ARG A 53 9.11 -2.55 12.40
N LEU A 54 7.94 -1.91 12.48
CA LEU A 54 7.82 -0.51 12.89
C LEU A 54 7.37 -0.32 14.34
N ASP A 55 7.22 -1.38 15.14
CA ASP A 55 6.66 -1.30 16.50
C ASP A 55 7.45 -0.36 17.42
N LYS A 56 8.78 -0.28 17.28
CA LYS A 56 9.66 0.61 18.07
C LYS A 56 9.38 2.11 17.87
N TRP A 57 8.70 2.48 16.78
CA TRP A 57 8.35 3.88 16.48
C TRP A 57 6.89 4.23 16.74
N LEU A 58 6.08 3.27 17.19
CA LEU A 58 4.66 3.52 17.43
C LEU A 58 4.46 4.59 18.50
N THR A 59 3.47 5.45 18.28
CA THR A 59 3.05 6.49 19.21
C THR A 59 1.55 6.78 19.09
N HIS A 60 0.96 7.22 20.20
CA HIS A 60 -0.40 7.77 20.22
C HIS A 60 -0.40 9.31 20.28
N LEU A 61 0.80 9.93 20.34
CA LEU A 61 0.94 11.37 20.52
C LEU A 61 1.37 12.06 19.21
N PRO A 62 0.67 13.08 18.74
CA PRO A 62 1.04 13.84 17.55
C PRO A 62 2.10 14.90 17.89
N GLU A 63 3.33 14.48 18.16
CA GLU A 63 4.40 15.36 18.65
C GLU A 63 5.04 16.25 17.58
N TYR A 64 4.99 15.84 16.31
CA TYR A 64 5.75 16.47 15.23
C TYR A 64 4.97 17.56 14.48
N ARG A 65 5.74 18.41 13.78
CA ARG A 65 5.20 19.49 12.94
C ARG A 65 4.66 18.99 11.60
N ILE A 66 5.17 17.87 11.10
CA ILE A 66 4.81 17.30 9.80
C ILE A 66 4.02 16.03 10.03
N ASN A 67 2.85 15.95 9.42
CA ASN A 67 2.07 14.73 9.31
C ASN A 67 2.11 14.23 7.86
N ILE A 68 2.41 12.95 7.64
CA ILE A 68 2.28 12.29 6.34
C ILE A 68 1.24 11.18 6.48
N PHE A 69 0.12 11.35 5.77
CA PHE A 69 -0.99 10.39 5.78
C PHE A 69 -0.80 9.38 4.65
N CYS A 70 -0.32 8.19 5.02
CA CYS A 70 -0.05 7.05 4.13
C CYS A 70 -1.28 6.13 4.04
N ILE A 71 -2.32 6.59 3.37
CA ILE A 71 -3.64 5.92 3.31
C ILE A 71 -4.27 6.03 1.92
N GLY A 72 -5.33 5.25 1.67
CA GLY A 72 -6.23 5.52 0.54
C GLY A 72 -6.93 6.88 0.71
N ALA A 73 -7.04 7.64 -0.36
CA ALA A 73 -7.70 8.95 -0.30
C ALA A 73 -9.20 8.86 0.07
N ASP A 74 -9.83 7.73 -0.16
CA ASP A 74 -11.19 7.39 0.27
C ASP A 74 -11.34 7.29 1.80
N GLN A 75 -10.23 7.08 2.51
CA GLN A 75 -10.24 6.94 3.96
C GLN A 75 -10.10 8.26 4.72
N LEU A 76 -9.82 9.37 4.05
CA LEU A 76 -9.74 10.69 4.66
C LEU A 76 -10.97 11.08 5.50
N PRO A 77 -12.22 10.79 5.07
CA PRO A 77 -13.40 11.06 5.90
C PRO A 77 -13.38 10.35 7.25
N LEU A 78 -13.04 9.06 7.23
CA LEU A 78 -12.95 8.23 8.44
C LEU A 78 -11.80 8.68 9.33
N LEU A 79 -10.64 8.95 8.75
CA LEU A 79 -9.48 9.48 9.46
C LEU A 79 -9.82 10.75 10.22
N LYS A 80 -10.50 11.72 9.57
CA LYS A 80 -10.91 12.97 10.21
C LYS A 80 -11.92 12.77 11.32
N LYS A 81 -12.82 11.81 11.16
CA LYS A 81 -13.80 11.46 12.21
C LYS A 81 -13.09 10.91 13.46
N ILE A 82 -12.07 10.06 13.27
CA ILE A 82 -11.35 9.41 14.37
C ILE A 82 -10.41 10.37 15.07
N LEU A 83 -9.59 11.11 14.31
CA LEU A 83 -8.54 11.97 14.85
C LEU A 83 -9.03 13.35 15.31
N GLY A 84 -10.19 13.78 14.81
CA GLY A 84 -10.74 15.09 15.10
C GLY A 84 -9.98 16.25 14.44
N LYS A 85 -10.56 17.43 14.44
CA LYS A 85 -10.01 18.63 13.76
C LYS A 85 -8.67 19.09 14.35
N GLY A 86 -8.50 18.99 15.66
CA GLY A 86 -7.25 19.44 16.36
C GLY A 86 -6.01 18.70 15.93
N PHE A 87 -6.14 17.47 15.42
CA PHE A 87 -5.00 16.70 14.94
C PHE A 87 -4.32 17.31 13.70
N PHE A 88 -5.09 18.01 12.88
CA PHE A 88 -4.62 18.65 11.63
C PHE A 88 -4.13 20.09 11.85
N HIS A 89 -4.50 20.71 12.97
CA HIS A 89 -4.26 22.12 13.22
C HIS A 89 -2.76 22.39 13.49
N ASP A 90 -2.25 23.51 12.96
CA ASP A 90 -0.85 23.97 13.12
C ASP A 90 0.20 22.93 12.71
N ARG A 91 -0.08 22.12 11.71
CA ARG A 91 0.83 21.13 11.14
C ARG A 91 0.91 21.25 9.62
N HIS A 92 2.05 20.85 9.08
CA HIS A 92 2.20 20.64 7.67
C HIS A 92 1.68 19.24 7.34
N ASN A 93 0.46 19.17 6.83
CA ASN A 93 -0.22 17.92 6.52
C ASN A 93 0.00 17.55 5.07
N ILE A 94 0.56 16.38 4.83
CA ILE A 94 0.86 15.82 3.52
C ILE A 94 -0.02 14.59 3.31
N LEU A 95 -0.71 14.50 2.19
CA LEU A 95 -1.34 13.25 1.77
C LEU A 95 -0.39 12.49 0.86
N TYR A 96 0.16 11.39 1.33
CA TYR A 96 0.80 10.39 0.48
C TYR A 96 -0.24 9.31 0.21
N GLY A 97 -1.13 9.61 -0.75
CA GLY A 97 -2.40 8.92 -0.89
C GLY A 97 -2.48 8.01 -2.10
N ALA A 98 -3.04 6.81 -1.90
CA ALA A 98 -3.40 5.92 -3.00
C ALA A 98 -4.78 6.30 -3.58
N TRP A 99 -4.87 6.34 -4.91
CA TRP A 99 -6.11 6.48 -5.65
C TRP A 99 -5.96 5.90 -7.06
N GLU A 100 -6.73 4.87 -7.37
CA GLU A 100 -6.52 4.07 -8.59
C GLU A 100 -7.36 4.53 -9.79
N LEU A 101 -8.29 5.47 -9.60
CA LEU A 101 -9.19 5.94 -10.65
C LEU A 101 -8.74 7.27 -11.25
N SER A 102 -9.10 7.51 -12.50
CA SER A 102 -8.76 8.76 -13.23
C SER A 102 -9.48 10.00 -12.72
N ARG A 103 -10.50 9.85 -11.89
CA ARG A 103 -11.29 10.94 -11.30
C ARG A 103 -11.53 10.67 -9.81
N MET A 104 -11.53 11.74 -9.02
CA MET A 104 -11.92 11.71 -7.62
C MET A 104 -13.33 12.27 -7.44
N PRO A 105 -14.22 11.60 -6.70
CA PRO A 105 -15.54 12.13 -6.37
C PRO A 105 -15.46 13.48 -5.64
N LYS A 106 -16.31 14.44 -6.02
CA LYS A 106 -16.32 15.80 -5.43
C LYS A 106 -16.43 15.77 -3.90
N ARG A 107 -17.19 14.81 -3.35
CA ARG A 107 -17.33 14.63 -1.90
C ARG A 107 -15.99 14.33 -1.19
N LEU A 108 -15.06 13.63 -1.85
CA LEU A 108 -13.74 13.33 -1.26
C LEU A 108 -12.79 14.51 -1.38
N ILE A 109 -12.88 15.31 -2.45
CA ILE A 109 -12.05 16.50 -2.66
C ILE A 109 -12.19 17.47 -1.48
N THR A 110 -13.39 17.60 -0.90
CA THR A 110 -13.62 18.48 0.25
C THR A 110 -12.78 18.12 1.48
N PHE A 111 -12.32 16.87 1.58
CA PHE A 111 -11.48 16.41 2.69
C PHE A 111 -10.00 16.75 2.49
N LEU A 112 -9.59 17.17 1.29
CA LEU A 112 -8.22 17.62 1.02
C LEU A 112 -7.91 19.00 1.61
N LYS A 113 -8.91 19.78 2.03
CA LYS A 113 -8.74 21.17 2.51
C LYS A 113 -7.78 21.34 3.71
N ASP A 114 -7.58 20.27 4.51
CA ASP A 114 -6.67 20.32 5.66
C ASP A 114 -5.24 19.85 5.30
N MET A 115 -5.03 19.45 4.04
CA MET A 115 -3.71 19.13 3.49
C MET A 115 -3.02 20.41 3.00
N LYS A 116 -1.69 20.41 3.02
CA LYS A 116 -0.85 21.48 2.46
C LYS A 116 -0.29 21.08 1.11
N GLU A 117 -0.07 19.79 0.90
CA GLU A 117 0.41 19.23 -0.36
C GLU A 117 0.04 17.75 -0.48
N ILE A 118 0.22 17.20 -1.67
CA ILE A 118 -0.06 15.80 -2.00
C ILE A 118 1.18 15.20 -2.65
N TRP A 119 1.56 14.02 -2.18
CA TRP A 119 2.57 13.18 -2.81
C TRP A 119 1.87 12.04 -3.53
N ALA A 120 2.07 11.97 -4.83
CA ALA A 120 1.47 10.97 -5.70
C ALA A 120 2.49 9.92 -6.10
N MET A 121 2.18 8.64 -5.93
CA MET A 121 3.11 7.53 -6.21
C MET A 121 3.41 7.35 -7.71
N SER A 122 2.65 7.99 -8.58
CA SER A 122 2.86 7.93 -10.02
C SER A 122 2.36 9.20 -10.71
N SER A 123 2.85 9.46 -11.93
CA SER A 123 2.36 10.56 -12.75
C SER A 123 0.86 10.46 -13.09
N PHE A 124 0.32 9.23 -13.20
CA PHE A 124 -1.12 9.00 -13.37
C PHE A 124 -1.92 9.57 -12.21
N MET A 125 -1.54 9.22 -10.97
CA MET A 125 -2.17 9.79 -9.78
C MET A 125 -1.92 11.28 -9.63
N GLY A 126 -0.70 11.74 -9.92
CA GLY A 126 -0.36 13.16 -9.88
C GLY A 126 -1.23 14.00 -10.83
N GLN A 127 -1.45 13.55 -12.04
CA GLN A 127 -2.34 14.22 -12.99
C GLN A 127 -3.80 14.27 -12.48
N MET A 128 -4.28 13.16 -11.90
CA MET A 128 -5.62 13.09 -11.33
C MET A 128 -5.77 14.11 -10.19
N PHE A 129 -4.82 14.16 -9.25
CA PHE A 129 -4.86 15.13 -8.15
C PHE A 129 -4.77 16.58 -8.64
N ARG A 130 -3.87 16.92 -9.57
CA ARG A 130 -3.74 18.27 -10.15
C ARG A 130 -5.03 18.75 -10.82
N ARG A 131 -5.84 17.83 -11.37
CA ARG A 131 -7.17 18.15 -11.93
C ARG A 131 -8.24 18.32 -10.85
N SER A 132 -8.02 17.79 -9.66
CA SER A 132 -9.02 17.72 -8.59
C SER A 132 -8.86 18.79 -7.53
N THR A 133 -7.67 19.38 -7.38
CA THR A 133 -7.36 20.38 -6.34
C THR A 133 -6.31 21.37 -6.80
N SER A 134 -6.26 22.54 -6.15
CA SER A 134 -5.21 23.56 -6.35
C SER A 134 -4.01 23.37 -5.42
N LEU A 135 -3.98 22.33 -4.59
CA LEU A 135 -2.85 22.03 -3.72
C LEU A 135 -1.60 21.69 -4.55
N PRO A 136 -0.39 21.98 -4.05
CA PRO A 136 0.84 21.46 -4.64
C PRO A 136 0.80 19.92 -4.71
N VAL A 137 1.14 19.37 -5.87
CA VAL A 137 1.18 17.91 -6.10
C VAL A 137 2.55 17.53 -6.65
N TYR A 138 3.24 16.67 -5.92
CA TYR A 138 4.55 16.13 -6.28
C TYR A 138 4.42 14.66 -6.68
N ASP A 139 5.00 14.30 -7.82
CA ASP A 139 5.10 12.90 -8.23
C ASP A 139 6.30 12.29 -7.46
N LEU A 140 6.00 11.53 -6.43
CA LEU A 140 6.98 10.88 -5.56
C LEU A 140 6.74 9.37 -5.56
N PRO A 141 7.48 8.60 -6.37
CA PRO A 141 7.38 7.15 -6.37
C PRO A 141 7.66 6.56 -4.99
N LEU A 142 7.02 5.43 -4.70
CA LEU A 142 7.24 4.73 -3.44
C LEU A 142 8.71 4.27 -3.36
N PRO A 143 9.46 4.59 -2.27
CA PRO A 143 10.81 4.11 -2.09
C PRO A 143 10.77 2.59 -1.83
N ILE A 144 11.14 1.80 -2.83
CA ILE A 144 11.15 0.34 -2.72
C ILE A 144 12.47 -0.08 -2.09
N CYS A 145 12.41 -0.60 -0.88
CA CYS A 145 13.56 -1.25 -0.25
C CYS A 145 13.61 -2.71 -0.73
N SER A 146 14.67 -3.12 -1.40
CA SER A 146 14.89 -4.53 -1.70
C SER A 146 15.24 -5.27 -0.42
N ALA A 147 14.50 -6.32 -0.09
CA ALA A 147 14.92 -7.26 0.93
C ALA A 147 16.23 -7.91 0.48
N GLN A 148 17.12 -8.19 1.42
CA GLN A 148 18.24 -9.10 1.14
C GLN A 148 17.61 -10.42 0.67
N LEU A 149 17.91 -10.80 -0.58
CA LEU A 149 17.43 -12.06 -1.13
C LEU A 149 18.17 -13.18 -0.44
N GLU A 150 17.47 -13.93 0.41
CA GLU A 150 17.97 -15.26 0.80
C GLU A 150 17.99 -16.13 -0.46
N SER A 151 18.99 -16.98 -0.57
CA SER A 151 19.08 -17.96 -1.65
C SER A 151 17.99 -19.03 -1.43
N TYR A 152 16.92 -18.96 -2.19
CA TYR A 152 15.88 -19.99 -2.21
C TYR A 152 16.01 -20.83 -3.48
N SER A 153 15.96 -22.16 -3.32
CA SER A 153 15.85 -23.07 -4.46
C SER A 153 14.39 -23.28 -4.83
N ARG A 154 14.11 -23.58 -6.09
CA ARG A 154 12.79 -23.98 -6.56
C ARG A 154 12.26 -25.20 -5.81
N HIS A 155 13.15 -26.11 -5.44
CA HIS A 155 12.84 -27.33 -4.67
C HIS A 155 12.10 -27.01 -3.35
N LYS A 156 12.49 -25.94 -2.64
CA LYS A 156 11.82 -25.50 -1.39
C LYS A 156 10.33 -25.21 -1.59
N PHE A 157 9.94 -24.81 -2.78
CA PHE A 157 8.57 -24.47 -3.14
C PHE A 157 7.88 -25.53 -4.02
N GLN A 158 8.51 -26.71 -4.20
CA GLN A 158 8.00 -27.78 -5.06
C GLN A 158 7.78 -27.32 -6.52
N ILE A 159 8.58 -26.38 -6.98
CA ILE A 159 8.53 -25.86 -8.36
C ILE A 159 9.51 -26.67 -9.22
N PRO A 160 9.08 -27.18 -10.39
CA PRO A 160 9.97 -27.93 -11.28
C PRO A 160 11.20 -27.12 -11.68
N GLU A 161 12.39 -27.74 -11.61
CA GLU A 161 13.66 -27.03 -11.83
C GLU A 161 13.83 -26.54 -13.27
N ASN A 162 13.36 -27.33 -14.25
CA ASN A 162 13.59 -27.08 -15.68
C ASN A 162 12.42 -26.37 -16.37
N ASP A 163 11.33 -26.13 -15.67
CA ASP A 163 10.16 -25.48 -16.29
C ASP A 163 10.35 -23.96 -16.40
N PHE A 164 9.83 -23.38 -17.48
CA PHE A 164 9.55 -21.95 -17.49
C PHE A 164 8.34 -21.68 -16.62
N VAL A 165 8.50 -20.88 -15.57
CA VAL A 165 7.46 -20.67 -14.56
C VAL A 165 6.78 -19.32 -14.78
N PHE A 166 5.48 -19.37 -14.98
CA PHE A 166 4.59 -18.22 -14.87
C PHE A 166 4.12 -18.11 -13.43
N LEU A 167 4.39 -16.99 -12.77
CA LEU A 167 3.97 -16.73 -11.39
C LEU A 167 2.83 -15.71 -11.37
N PHE A 168 1.69 -16.10 -10.80
CA PHE A 168 0.57 -15.20 -10.51
C PHE A 168 0.32 -15.14 -9.02
N MET A 169 0.17 -13.91 -8.49
CA MET A 169 -0.05 -13.70 -7.06
C MET A 169 -1.26 -12.80 -6.82
N PHE A 170 -2.10 -13.19 -5.88
CA PHE A 170 -3.23 -12.36 -5.47
C PHE A 170 -3.66 -12.60 -4.02
N ASP A 171 -4.47 -11.69 -3.52
CA ASP A 171 -5.11 -11.75 -2.21
C ASP A 171 -6.63 -11.84 -2.43
N PHE A 172 -7.28 -12.84 -1.84
CA PHE A 172 -8.72 -13.02 -1.92
C PHE A 172 -9.49 -11.83 -1.34
N ASP A 173 -8.99 -11.16 -0.29
CA ASP A 173 -9.60 -9.95 0.26
C ASP A 173 -9.55 -8.73 -0.71
N SER A 174 -8.83 -8.84 -1.82
CA SER A 174 -8.64 -7.77 -2.83
C SER A 174 -9.64 -7.80 -3.99
N HIS A 175 -10.87 -8.29 -3.82
CA HIS A 175 -11.84 -8.53 -4.88
C HIS A 175 -11.32 -9.49 -5.96
N VAL A 176 -11.68 -10.76 -5.86
CA VAL A 176 -11.24 -11.84 -6.75
C VAL A 176 -11.55 -11.53 -8.22
N ALA A 177 -12.75 -11.00 -8.51
CA ALA A 177 -13.11 -10.59 -9.86
C ALA A 177 -12.16 -9.55 -10.48
N ARG A 178 -11.61 -8.63 -9.69
CA ARG A 178 -10.60 -7.65 -10.17
C ARG A 178 -9.25 -8.31 -10.43
N LYS A 179 -8.87 -9.28 -9.62
CA LYS A 179 -7.61 -10.05 -9.78
C LYS A 179 -7.71 -11.06 -10.90
N ASN A 180 -8.90 -11.60 -11.14
CA ASN A 180 -9.28 -12.47 -12.25
C ASN A 180 -8.37 -13.71 -12.41
N PRO A 181 -8.19 -14.55 -11.37
CA PRO A 181 -7.36 -15.75 -11.43
C PRO A 181 -7.85 -16.75 -12.47
N GLU A 182 -9.18 -16.87 -12.67
CA GLU A 182 -9.76 -17.75 -13.68
C GLU A 182 -9.26 -17.43 -15.09
N ALA A 183 -9.20 -16.15 -15.47
CA ALA A 183 -8.70 -15.77 -16.78
C ALA A 183 -7.23 -16.13 -16.96
N VAL A 184 -6.43 -16.05 -15.91
CA VAL A 184 -5.02 -16.47 -15.94
C VAL A 184 -4.92 -17.97 -16.18
N ILE A 185 -5.71 -18.78 -15.47
CA ILE A 185 -5.74 -20.23 -15.64
C ILE A 185 -6.18 -20.58 -17.08
N LYS A 186 -7.31 -20.04 -17.53
CA LYS A 186 -7.85 -20.29 -18.89
C LYS A 186 -6.86 -19.86 -19.98
N ALA A 187 -6.19 -18.72 -19.80
CA ALA A 187 -5.19 -18.25 -20.76
C ALA A 187 -3.97 -19.19 -20.82
N PHE A 188 -3.51 -19.66 -19.67
CA PHE A 188 -2.41 -20.62 -19.59
C PHE A 188 -2.78 -21.95 -20.26
N GLU A 189 -3.94 -22.50 -19.92
CA GLU A 189 -4.45 -23.73 -20.54
C GLU A 189 -4.60 -23.58 -22.06
N TYR A 190 -5.16 -22.47 -22.52
CA TYR A 190 -5.32 -22.19 -23.95
C TYR A 190 -3.96 -22.11 -24.67
N ALA A 191 -2.99 -21.46 -24.07
CA ALA A 191 -1.67 -21.25 -24.67
C ALA A 191 -0.85 -22.55 -24.73
N PHE A 192 -0.98 -23.43 -23.74
CA PHE A 192 -0.08 -24.58 -23.57
C PHE A 192 -0.78 -25.94 -23.63
N SER A 193 -2.09 -26.01 -23.83
CA SER A 193 -2.89 -27.27 -23.87
C SER A 193 -2.46 -28.29 -24.93
N LYS A 194 -1.82 -27.84 -26.01
CA LYS A 194 -1.43 -28.66 -27.17
C LYS A 194 0.05 -29.04 -27.22
N SER A 195 0.83 -28.59 -26.23
CA SER A 195 2.28 -28.77 -26.27
C SER A 195 2.77 -29.71 -25.18
N SER A 196 2.84 -30.98 -25.48
CA SER A 196 3.48 -32.01 -24.64
C SER A 196 5.03 -31.83 -24.55
N GLN A 197 5.61 -30.88 -25.26
CA GLN A 197 7.05 -30.67 -25.35
C GLN A 197 7.56 -29.44 -24.60
N ASN A 198 6.68 -28.56 -24.10
CA ASN A 198 7.10 -27.36 -23.38
C ASN A 198 7.11 -27.62 -21.87
N SER A 199 8.29 -27.54 -21.26
CA SER A 199 8.42 -27.52 -19.80
C SER A 199 7.97 -26.16 -19.27
N VAL A 200 6.66 -26.00 -19.03
CA VAL A 200 6.05 -24.78 -18.53
C VAL A 200 5.14 -25.09 -17.35
N SER A 201 5.18 -24.24 -16.33
CA SER A 201 4.32 -24.34 -15.14
C SER A 201 3.66 -23.02 -14.81
N LEU A 202 2.40 -23.08 -14.37
CA LEU A 202 1.71 -21.94 -13.75
C LEU A 202 1.71 -22.15 -12.23
N VAL A 203 2.38 -21.23 -11.51
CA VAL A 203 2.38 -21.20 -10.06
C VAL A 203 1.46 -20.07 -9.61
N ILE A 204 0.44 -20.42 -8.82
CA ILE A 204 -0.50 -19.45 -8.26
C ILE A 204 -0.25 -19.36 -6.76
N LYS A 205 0.18 -18.16 -6.28
CA LYS A 205 0.29 -17.87 -4.86
C LYS A 205 -0.89 -17.02 -4.43
N SER A 206 -1.67 -17.51 -3.47
CA SER A 206 -2.76 -16.74 -2.88
C SER A 206 -2.64 -16.64 -1.36
N ILE A 207 -3.32 -15.65 -0.77
CA ILE A 207 -3.50 -15.50 0.67
C ILE A 207 -4.98 -15.26 0.97
N ASN A 208 -5.39 -15.55 2.22
CA ASN A 208 -6.74 -15.36 2.73
C ASN A 208 -7.85 -16.21 2.05
N GLY A 209 -7.49 -17.24 1.28
CA GLY A 209 -8.47 -18.11 0.62
C GLY A 209 -9.34 -18.92 1.58
N ASP A 210 -8.86 -19.18 2.79
CA ASP A 210 -9.58 -19.85 3.86
C ASP A 210 -10.87 -19.13 4.30
N ARG A 211 -10.94 -17.83 4.08
CA ARG A 211 -12.09 -16.96 4.37
C ARG A 211 -13.10 -16.86 3.19
N HIS A 212 -12.74 -17.38 2.04
CA HIS A 212 -13.47 -17.25 0.78
C HIS A 212 -13.73 -18.62 0.13
N LEU A 213 -14.18 -19.58 0.93
CA LEU A 213 -14.34 -21.01 0.52
C LEU A 213 -15.33 -21.22 -0.64
N ASN A 214 -16.12 -20.23 -1.03
CA ASN A 214 -17.10 -20.30 -2.12
C ASN A 214 -16.68 -19.48 -3.37
N GLU A 215 -15.50 -18.92 -3.38
CA GLU A 215 -14.90 -18.17 -4.49
C GLU A 215 -13.68 -18.93 -5.05
#